data_f886214f2dc7935714c82d9b3b6cd2aa
#
_entry.id   f886214f2dc7935714c82d9b3b6cd2aa
#
_cell.length_a   1.000
_cell.length_b   1.000
_cell.length_c   1.000
_cell.angle_alpha   90.00
_cell.angle_beta   90.00
_cell.angle_gamma   90.00
#
_symmetry.space_group_name_H-M   'P 1'
#
loop_
_entity.id
_entity.type
_entity.pdbx_description
1 polymer ?
#
loop_
_entity_poly.entity_id
_entity_poly.type
_entity_poly.pdbx_seq_one_letter_code
_entity_poly.pdbx_strand_id
1 'polypeptide(L)'
;MRLPNGYGGVVKLSGNRRRPYAARITTGWHINDITGKRIQHYQILGYAPTRSEALQILARYNNYPIDGETLKLTFREIYLRWSEEKFPTISHSNIKGYRAAFATCESIADIPFHNLRLNDLQSVIDHCGKNYPTLKKIRVLFNQLYAYAMKHEIVAKDYSSYVNISKYKDRNPNKNIRSCFSDSEIAMLWKHQNDPYCQTVLMLIYNGVR
;
A
#
# COMPACT_ATOMS: atom_id res chain seq x y z
N MET A 1 -13.55 32.93 -16.46
CA MET A 1 -12.45 32.29 -17.19
C MET A 1 -12.98 31.01 -17.82
N ARG A 2 -12.82 30.87 -19.15
CA ARG A 2 -13.29 29.68 -19.89
C ARG A 2 -12.15 28.64 -19.86
N LEU A 3 -12.48 27.40 -19.47
CA LEU A 3 -11.49 26.30 -19.44
C LEU A 3 -11.20 25.83 -20.88
N PRO A 4 -9.99 25.28 -21.15
CA PRO A 4 -9.64 24.70 -22.45
C PRO A 4 -10.59 23.57 -22.85
N ASN A 5 -10.71 23.31 -24.16
CA ASN A 5 -11.46 22.18 -24.65
C ASN A 5 -10.85 20.86 -24.15
N GLY A 6 -11.71 19.95 -23.69
CA GLY A 6 -11.25 18.67 -23.12
C GLY A 6 -10.86 18.73 -21.64
N TYR A 7 -10.67 19.91 -21.06
CA TYR A 7 -10.24 20.06 -19.65
C TYR A 7 -11.29 19.55 -18.65
N GLY A 8 -12.56 19.43 -19.07
CA GLY A 8 -13.68 19.11 -18.22
C GLY A 8 -14.40 20.37 -17.70
N GLY A 9 -15.28 20.21 -16.72
CA GLY A 9 -16.07 21.30 -16.20
C GLY A 9 -16.51 21.15 -14.76
N VAL A 10 -16.84 22.26 -14.11
CA VAL A 10 -17.43 22.27 -12.78
C VAL A 10 -18.88 22.72 -12.89
N VAL A 11 -19.79 21.91 -12.34
CA VAL A 11 -21.24 22.17 -12.34
C VAL A 11 -21.74 22.28 -10.91
N LYS A 12 -22.60 23.25 -10.65
CA LYS A 12 -23.32 23.34 -9.39
C LYS A 12 -24.58 22.47 -9.49
N LEU A 13 -24.69 21.52 -8.62
CA LEU A 13 -25.87 20.65 -8.52
C LEU A 13 -26.98 21.32 -7.74
N SER A 14 -28.22 21.07 -8.11
CA SER A 14 -29.43 21.59 -7.44
C SER A 14 -29.65 20.90 -6.07
N GLY A 15 -30.43 21.59 -5.21
CA GLY A 15 -30.79 21.12 -3.88
C GLY A 15 -29.83 21.55 -2.77
N ASN A 16 -30.23 21.30 -1.51
CA ASN A 16 -29.44 21.64 -0.31
C ASN A 16 -28.40 20.61 -0.03
N ARG A 17 -27.27 20.63 -0.76
CA ARG A 17 -26.18 19.65 -0.69
C ARG A 17 -24.99 20.22 0.08
N ARG A 18 -24.40 19.42 0.95
CA ARG A 18 -23.18 19.79 1.67
C ARG A 18 -21.98 20.05 0.73
N ARG A 19 -21.96 19.38 -0.45
CA ARG A 19 -20.94 19.53 -1.49
C ARG A 19 -21.62 19.73 -2.84
N PRO A 20 -22.05 20.95 -3.18
CA PRO A 20 -22.90 21.19 -4.35
C PRO A 20 -22.13 21.27 -5.67
N TYR A 21 -20.80 21.38 -5.66
CA TYR A 21 -20.01 21.49 -6.88
C TYR A 21 -19.43 20.14 -7.28
N ALA A 22 -19.75 19.69 -8.50
CA ALA A 22 -19.22 18.47 -9.09
C ALA A 22 -18.17 18.82 -10.15
N ALA A 23 -16.97 18.28 -10.01
CA ALA A 23 -15.95 18.26 -11.05
C ALA A 23 -16.21 17.06 -11.98
N ARG A 24 -16.36 17.30 -13.29
CA ARG A 24 -16.69 16.26 -14.27
C ARG A 24 -15.88 16.40 -15.54
N ILE A 25 -15.62 15.28 -16.19
CA ILE A 25 -15.01 15.19 -17.52
C ILE A 25 -15.99 14.53 -18.50
N THR A 26 -15.85 14.83 -19.77
CA THR A 26 -16.61 14.17 -20.83
C THR A 26 -15.90 12.88 -21.22
N THR A 27 -16.61 11.76 -21.15
CA THR A 27 -16.08 10.44 -21.53
C THR A 27 -16.53 10.00 -22.91
N GLY A 28 -17.58 10.62 -23.44
CA GLY A 28 -18.09 10.27 -24.77
C GLY A 28 -19.39 10.97 -25.11
N TRP A 29 -19.92 10.62 -26.26
CA TRP A 29 -21.18 11.11 -26.79
C TRP A 29 -21.93 9.94 -27.41
N HIS A 30 -23.26 9.91 -27.27
CA HIS A 30 -24.12 9.08 -28.08
C HIS A 30 -25.26 9.90 -28.68
N ILE A 31 -25.83 9.42 -29.77
CA ILE A 31 -27.00 10.03 -30.37
C ILE A 31 -28.22 9.30 -29.82
N ASN A 32 -29.18 10.04 -29.30
CA ASN A 32 -30.47 9.46 -28.90
C ASN A 32 -31.25 9.11 -30.13
N ASP A 33 -31.53 7.84 -30.36
CA ASP A 33 -32.19 7.30 -31.57
C ASP A 33 -33.62 7.85 -31.76
N ILE A 34 -34.29 8.29 -30.68
CA ILE A 34 -35.66 8.83 -30.74
C ILE A 34 -35.67 10.32 -31.06
N THR A 35 -34.71 11.10 -30.50
CA THR A 35 -34.76 12.57 -30.62
C THR A 35 -33.69 13.14 -31.54
N GLY A 36 -32.77 12.32 -32.08
CA GLY A 36 -31.63 12.73 -32.90
C GLY A 36 -30.61 13.63 -32.17
N LYS A 37 -30.79 13.90 -30.87
CA LYS A 37 -29.92 14.80 -30.09
C LYS A 37 -28.68 14.08 -29.59
N ARG A 38 -27.54 14.76 -29.65
CA ARG A 38 -26.30 14.29 -29.02
C ARG A 38 -26.41 14.41 -27.51
N ILE A 39 -26.27 13.28 -26.81
CA ILE A 39 -26.20 13.20 -25.34
C ILE A 39 -24.74 13.01 -24.95
N GLN A 40 -24.28 13.86 -24.04
CA GLN A 40 -22.91 13.84 -23.53
C GLN A 40 -22.84 12.97 -22.28
N HIS A 41 -21.90 12.03 -22.25
CA HIS A 41 -21.57 11.23 -21.07
C HIS A 41 -20.53 11.93 -20.26
N TYR A 42 -20.75 11.96 -18.94
CA TYR A 42 -19.83 12.57 -17.99
C TYR A 42 -19.38 11.54 -16.95
N GLN A 43 -18.13 11.61 -16.62
CA GLN A 43 -17.58 11.00 -15.43
C GLN A 43 -17.39 12.08 -14.36
N ILE A 44 -17.91 11.83 -13.15
CA ILE A 44 -17.71 12.72 -12.00
C ILE A 44 -16.42 12.31 -11.31
N LEU A 45 -15.48 13.26 -11.19
CA LEU A 45 -14.18 13.06 -10.52
C LEU A 45 -14.30 13.26 -9.01
N GLY A 46 -15.24 14.10 -8.57
CA GLY A 46 -15.47 14.36 -7.17
C GLY A 46 -16.42 15.51 -6.92
N TYR A 47 -16.82 15.67 -5.65
CA TYR A 47 -17.70 16.73 -5.18
C TYR A 47 -16.98 17.62 -4.19
N ALA A 48 -17.22 18.94 -4.26
CA ALA A 48 -16.61 19.93 -3.38
C ALA A 48 -17.64 20.92 -2.83
N PRO A 49 -17.40 21.52 -1.65
CA PRO A 49 -18.24 22.58 -1.09
C PRO A 49 -18.14 23.89 -1.87
N THR A 50 -16.98 24.16 -2.50
CA THR A 50 -16.74 25.37 -3.27
C THR A 50 -16.37 25.08 -4.72
N ARG A 51 -16.63 26.06 -5.61
CA ARG A 51 -16.23 25.97 -7.03
C ARG A 51 -14.72 25.91 -7.18
N SER A 52 -13.98 26.59 -6.32
CA SER A 52 -12.51 26.61 -6.32
C SER A 52 -11.93 25.24 -6.04
N GLU A 53 -12.43 24.54 -5.02
CA GLU A 53 -12.00 23.18 -4.70
C GLU A 53 -12.36 22.18 -5.81
N ALA A 54 -13.52 22.32 -6.44
CA ALA A 54 -13.88 21.49 -7.59
C ALA A 54 -12.94 21.73 -8.79
N LEU A 55 -12.50 22.97 -9.02
CA LEU A 55 -11.48 23.27 -10.02
C LEU A 55 -10.11 22.67 -9.66
N GLN A 56 -9.75 22.61 -8.39
CA GLN A 56 -8.52 21.92 -7.95
C GLN A 56 -8.58 20.41 -8.22
N ILE A 57 -9.76 19.78 -8.02
CA ILE A 57 -9.95 18.37 -8.39
C ILE A 57 -9.71 18.18 -9.89
N LEU A 58 -10.27 19.06 -10.73
CA LEU A 58 -10.09 19.04 -12.17
C LEU A 58 -8.63 19.28 -12.59
N ALA A 59 -7.95 20.22 -11.96
CA ALA A 59 -6.54 20.51 -12.21
C ALA A 59 -5.64 19.31 -11.85
N ARG A 60 -5.91 18.64 -10.72
CA ARG A 60 -5.20 17.41 -10.34
C ARG A 60 -5.39 16.33 -11.37
N TYR A 61 -6.61 16.12 -11.85
CA TYR A 61 -6.89 15.12 -12.89
C TYR A 61 -6.16 15.43 -14.19
N ASN A 62 -6.16 16.70 -14.65
CA ASN A 62 -5.52 17.07 -15.91
C ASN A 62 -3.98 17.08 -15.84
N ASN A 63 -3.41 17.32 -14.66
CA ASN A 63 -1.96 17.19 -14.45
C ASN A 63 -1.51 15.73 -14.41
N TYR A 64 -2.41 14.84 -13.99
CA TYR A 64 -2.20 13.40 -13.92
C TYR A 64 -3.49 12.73 -14.38
N PRO A 65 -3.68 12.51 -15.71
CA PRO A 65 -4.88 11.86 -16.25
C PRO A 65 -4.86 10.38 -15.88
N ILE A 66 -5.31 10.09 -14.67
CA ILE A 66 -5.52 8.73 -14.19
C ILE A 66 -6.88 8.30 -14.71
N ASP A 67 -6.96 7.14 -15.34
CA ASP A 67 -8.22 6.53 -15.77
C ASP A 67 -9.18 6.39 -14.58
N GLY A 68 -10.47 6.64 -14.81
CA GLY A 68 -11.47 6.64 -13.75
C GLY A 68 -11.64 5.31 -13.04
N GLU A 69 -11.33 4.20 -13.68
CA GLU A 69 -11.27 2.88 -13.07
C GLU A 69 -10.05 2.76 -12.13
N THR A 70 -8.91 3.30 -12.53
CA THR A 70 -7.68 3.33 -11.74
C THR A 70 -7.84 4.15 -10.46
N LEU A 71 -8.66 5.22 -10.49
CA LEU A 71 -8.96 6.03 -9.30
C LEU A 71 -9.75 5.26 -8.22
N LYS A 72 -10.45 4.21 -8.58
CA LYS A 72 -11.24 3.40 -7.65
C LYS A 72 -10.43 2.29 -6.98
N LEU A 73 -9.25 1.96 -7.54
CA LEU A 73 -8.44 0.86 -7.02
C LEU A 73 -8.07 1.07 -5.55
N THR A 74 -8.50 0.15 -4.72
CA THR A 74 -8.23 0.14 -3.28
C THR A 74 -6.81 -0.37 -2.97
N PHE A 75 -6.34 -0.16 -1.74
CA PHE A 75 -5.09 -0.74 -1.27
C PHE A 75 -5.09 -2.27 -1.42
N ARG A 76 -6.21 -2.92 -1.14
CA ARG A 76 -6.43 -4.37 -1.30
C ARG A 76 -6.25 -4.80 -2.76
N GLU A 77 -6.89 -4.11 -3.69
CA GLU A 77 -6.82 -4.44 -5.12
C GLU A 77 -5.41 -4.25 -5.69
N ILE A 78 -4.71 -3.20 -5.27
CA ILE A 78 -3.29 -3.01 -5.62
C ILE A 78 -2.42 -4.13 -5.07
N TYR A 79 -2.64 -4.54 -3.80
CA TYR A 79 -1.94 -5.67 -3.23
C TYR A 79 -2.18 -6.97 -4.00
N LEU A 80 -3.42 -7.25 -4.39
CA LEU A 80 -3.77 -8.45 -5.15
C LEU A 80 -3.06 -8.46 -6.51
N ARG A 81 -3.17 -7.39 -7.30
CA ARG A 81 -2.49 -7.27 -8.60
C ARG A 81 -0.96 -7.39 -8.48
N TRP A 82 -0.38 -6.68 -7.50
CA TRP A 82 1.04 -6.78 -7.22
C TRP A 82 1.45 -8.20 -6.81
N SER A 83 0.65 -8.88 -6.00
CA SER A 83 0.96 -10.22 -5.50
C SER A 83 0.91 -11.26 -6.61
N GLU A 84 0.01 -11.14 -7.59
CA GLU A 84 -0.06 -12.02 -8.77
C GLU A 84 1.24 -11.96 -9.59
N GLU A 85 1.80 -10.76 -9.77
CA GLU A 85 3.08 -10.60 -10.49
C GLU A 85 4.29 -11.03 -9.64
N LYS A 86 4.28 -10.72 -8.33
CA LYS A 86 5.44 -10.85 -7.46
C LYS A 86 5.63 -12.25 -6.88
N PHE A 87 4.57 -12.92 -6.46
CA PHE A 87 4.65 -14.19 -5.72
C PHE A 87 5.30 -15.33 -6.50
N PRO A 88 5.11 -15.46 -7.82
CA PRO A 88 5.82 -16.48 -8.61
C PRO A 88 7.35 -16.31 -8.61
N THR A 89 7.86 -15.10 -8.32
CA THR A 89 9.29 -14.76 -8.40
C THR A 89 10.04 -14.86 -7.07
N ILE A 90 9.34 -15.19 -5.96
CA ILE A 90 9.91 -15.16 -4.61
C ILE A 90 9.67 -16.45 -3.84
N SER A 91 10.46 -16.69 -2.78
CA SER A 91 10.34 -17.87 -1.94
C SER A 91 9.03 -17.89 -1.13
N HIS A 92 8.56 -19.11 -0.81
CA HIS A 92 7.36 -19.32 0.01
C HIS A 92 7.41 -18.61 1.39
N SER A 93 8.59 -18.54 1.99
CA SER A 93 8.81 -17.82 3.25
C SER A 93 8.54 -16.31 3.11
N ASN A 94 8.98 -15.71 2.00
CA ASN A 94 8.70 -14.29 1.70
C ASN A 94 7.20 -14.06 1.45
N ILE A 95 6.53 -14.95 0.72
CA ILE A 95 5.08 -14.90 0.50
C ILE A 95 4.33 -14.88 1.83
N LYS A 96 4.66 -15.79 2.77
CA LYS A 96 4.09 -15.80 4.12
C LYS A 96 4.32 -14.46 4.84
N GLY A 97 5.53 -13.90 4.71
CA GLY A 97 5.85 -12.60 5.29
C GLY A 97 5.02 -11.45 4.74
N TYR A 98 4.81 -11.39 3.43
CA TYR A 98 3.98 -10.35 2.80
C TYR A 98 2.49 -10.50 3.13
N ARG A 99 1.96 -11.73 3.18
CA ARG A 99 0.58 -12.00 3.60
C ARG A 99 0.34 -11.55 5.05
N ALA A 100 1.26 -11.86 5.95
CA ALA A 100 1.18 -11.43 7.35
C ALA A 100 1.29 -9.90 7.50
N ALA A 101 2.14 -9.24 6.70
CA ALA A 101 2.23 -7.78 6.66
C ALA A 101 0.92 -7.15 6.15
N PHE A 102 0.35 -7.68 5.06
CA PHE A 102 -0.92 -7.19 4.51
C PHE A 102 -2.08 -7.35 5.51
N ALA A 103 -2.19 -8.49 6.20
CA ALA A 103 -3.21 -8.70 7.22
C ALA A 103 -3.17 -7.64 8.36
N THR A 104 -2.03 -7.01 8.58
CA THR A 104 -1.90 -5.91 9.55
C THR A 104 -2.44 -4.57 9.01
N CYS A 105 -2.64 -4.48 7.70
CA CYS A 105 -3.06 -3.25 7.00
C CYS A 105 -4.58 -3.19 6.75
N GLU A 106 -5.39 -4.01 7.44
CA GLU A 106 -6.85 -4.12 7.21
C GLU A 106 -7.56 -2.77 7.36
N SER A 107 -7.10 -1.91 8.26
CA SER A 107 -7.70 -0.57 8.49
C SER A 107 -7.64 0.36 7.27
N ILE A 108 -6.74 0.10 6.33
CA ILE A 108 -6.57 0.90 5.10
C ILE A 108 -6.91 0.10 3.84
N ALA A 109 -7.29 -1.18 3.97
CA ALA A 109 -7.44 -2.09 2.85
C ALA A 109 -8.45 -1.62 1.79
N ASP A 110 -9.55 -1.02 2.22
CA ASP A 110 -10.64 -0.61 1.34
C ASP A 110 -10.59 0.89 0.97
N ILE A 111 -9.53 1.60 1.39
CA ILE A 111 -9.32 2.98 0.99
C ILE A 111 -8.76 3.00 -0.45
N PRO A 112 -9.31 3.85 -1.34
CA PRO A 112 -8.73 4.05 -2.67
C PRO A 112 -7.25 4.45 -2.57
N PHE A 113 -6.38 3.75 -3.30
CA PHE A 113 -4.93 3.87 -3.13
C PHE A 113 -4.40 5.29 -3.35
N HIS A 114 -4.97 6.02 -4.32
CA HIS A 114 -4.61 7.41 -4.60
C HIS A 114 -4.99 8.39 -3.48
N ASN A 115 -5.94 8.00 -2.61
CA ASN A 115 -6.36 8.80 -1.46
C ASN A 115 -5.49 8.61 -0.22
N LEU A 116 -4.71 7.53 -0.18
CA LEU A 116 -3.81 7.25 0.93
C LEU A 116 -2.77 8.37 1.10
N ARG A 117 -2.54 8.74 2.33
CA ARG A 117 -1.55 9.74 2.73
C ARG A 117 -0.58 9.13 3.74
N LEU A 118 0.51 9.85 3.99
CA LEU A 118 1.51 9.44 4.98
C LEU A 118 0.89 9.11 6.35
N ASN A 119 -0.10 9.92 6.77
CA ASN A 119 -0.76 9.71 8.07
C ASN A 119 -1.49 8.37 8.16
N ASP A 120 -2.11 7.91 7.06
CA ASP A 120 -2.82 6.63 7.03
C ASP A 120 -1.83 5.46 7.18
N LEU A 121 -0.72 5.50 6.41
CA LEU A 121 0.35 4.50 6.48
C LEU A 121 1.03 4.50 7.86
N GLN A 122 1.32 5.69 8.40
CA GLN A 122 1.94 5.83 9.70
C GLN A 122 1.02 5.35 10.82
N SER A 123 -0.29 5.59 10.71
CA SER A 123 -1.30 5.10 11.65
C SER A 123 -1.31 3.57 11.76
N VAL A 124 -1.18 2.86 10.64
CA VAL A 124 -1.04 1.38 10.65
C VAL A 124 0.17 0.97 11.47
N ILE A 125 1.33 1.61 11.27
CA ILE A 125 2.56 1.31 12.00
C ILE A 125 2.39 1.60 13.50
N ASP A 126 1.74 2.72 13.83
CA ASP A 126 1.63 3.21 15.20
C ASP A 126 0.66 2.36 16.05
N HIS A 127 -0.41 1.87 15.44
CA HIS A 127 -1.48 1.15 16.16
C HIS A 127 -1.39 -0.38 16.06
N CYS A 128 -0.57 -0.96 15.17
CA CYS A 128 -0.53 -2.41 15.01
C CYS A 128 0.08 -3.19 16.19
N GLY A 129 0.74 -2.53 17.14
CA GLY A 129 1.33 -3.16 18.34
C GLY A 129 2.46 -4.17 18.07
N LYS A 130 2.96 -4.26 16.84
CA LYS A 130 3.97 -5.24 16.44
C LYS A 130 5.39 -4.81 16.81
N ASN A 131 6.31 -5.79 16.90
CA ASN A 131 7.73 -5.56 17.12
C ASN A 131 8.44 -4.95 15.91
N TYR A 132 9.63 -4.37 16.14
CA TYR A 132 10.40 -3.68 15.10
C TYR A 132 10.70 -4.52 13.84
N PRO A 133 11.08 -5.81 13.92
CA PRO A 133 11.25 -6.64 12.73
C PRO A 133 9.99 -6.78 11.87
N THR A 134 8.81 -6.87 12.50
CA THR A 134 7.52 -6.92 11.79
C THR A 134 7.18 -5.57 11.16
N LEU A 135 7.43 -4.45 11.86
CA LEU A 135 7.26 -3.11 11.31
C LEU A 135 8.13 -2.87 10.07
N LYS A 136 9.37 -3.39 10.06
CA LYS A 136 10.22 -3.37 8.85
C LYS A 136 9.56 -4.08 7.67
N LYS A 137 8.94 -5.25 7.90
CA LYS A 137 8.25 -6.00 6.84
C LYS A 137 7.04 -5.24 6.30
N ILE A 138 6.25 -4.60 7.16
CA ILE A 138 5.12 -3.75 6.75
C ILE A 138 5.61 -2.57 5.91
N ARG A 139 6.67 -1.87 6.35
CA ARG A 139 7.27 -0.78 5.57
C ARG A 139 7.79 -1.26 4.21
N VAL A 140 8.43 -2.43 4.15
CA VAL A 140 8.86 -3.02 2.87
C VAL A 140 7.66 -3.30 1.97
N LEU A 141 6.54 -3.81 2.51
CA LEU A 141 5.31 -3.99 1.73
C LEU A 141 4.83 -2.65 1.16
N PHE A 142 4.74 -1.59 1.98
CA PHE A 142 4.35 -0.26 1.50
C PHE A 142 5.24 0.22 0.35
N ASN A 143 6.56 0.13 0.49
CA ASN A 143 7.51 0.51 -0.55
C ASN A 143 7.28 -0.28 -1.85
N GLN A 144 7.02 -1.59 -1.77
CA GLN A 144 6.75 -2.42 -2.94
C GLN A 144 5.45 -2.04 -3.63
N LEU A 145 4.37 -1.78 -2.87
CA LEU A 145 3.08 -1.39 -3.43
C LEU A 145 3.12 0.01 -4.05
N TYR A 146 3.82 0.97 -3.43
CA TYR A 146 4.00 2.29 -4.03
C TYR A 146 4.88 2.25 -5.27
N ALA A 147 5.96 1.47 -5.28
CA ALA A 147 6.78 1.25 -6.47
C ALA A 147 5.94 0.65 -7.63
N TYR A 148 5.10 -0.34 -7.33
CA TYR A 148 4.15 -0.91 -8.28
C TYR A 148 3.15 0.12 -8.79
N ALA A 149 2.51 0.86 -7.88
CA ALA A 149 1.52 1.86 -8.22
C ALA A 149 2.10 3.03 -9.04
N MET A 150 3.33 3.44 -8.78
CA MET A 150 4.05 4.44 -9.60
C MET A 150 4.41 3.89 -10.98
N LYS A 151 4.88 2.64 -11.06
CA LYS A 151 5.18 1.97 -12.34
C LYS A 151 3.96 1.92 -13.26
N HIS A 152 2.76 1.74 -12.68
CA HIS A 152 1.49 1.68 -13.39
C HIS A 152 0.72 3.01 -13.42
N GLU A 153 1.39 4.12 -13.09
CA GLU A 153 0.84 5.49 -13.12
C GLU A 153 -0.43 5.69 -12.26
N ILE A 154 -0.65 4.82 -11.26
CA ILE A 154 -1.80 4.88 -10.34
C ILE A 154 -1.66 6.03 -9.36
N VAL A 155 -0.42 6.35 -8.96
CA VAL A 155 -0.08 7.48 -8.09
C VAL A 155 1.16 8.20 -8.60
N ALA A 156 1.19 9.53 -8.39
CA ALA A 156 2.30 10.37 -8.81
C ALA A 156 3.36 10.57 -7.71
N LYS A 157 3.05 10.19 -6.46
CA LYS A 157 3.94 10.44 -5.31
C LYS A 157 4.00 9.22 -4.41
N ASP A 158 5.21 8.85 -4.01
CA ASP A 158 5.47 7.82 -3.02
C ASP A 158 5.45 8.42 -1.61
N TYR A 159 4.48 7.99 -0.79
CA TYR A 159 4.40 8.33 0.63
C TYR A 159 5.07 7.28 1.52
N SER A 160 5.32 6.06 1.03
CA SER A 160 5.88 4.96 1.82
C SER A 160 7.31 5.23 2.28
N SER A 161 8.09 5.96 1.49
CA SER A 161 9.45 6.35 1.81
C SER A 161 9.57 7.20 3.08
N TYR A 162 8.53 7.96 3.42
CA TYR A 162 8.47 8.83 4.60
C TYR A 162 7.98 8.13 5.86
N VAL A 163 7.54 6.86 5.77
CA VAL A 163 7.04 6.11 6.94
C VAL A 163 8.18 5.88 7.93
N ASN A 164 8.00 6.37 9.15
CA ASN A 164 9.02 6.31 10.21
C ASN A 164 8.73 5.18 11.20
N ILE A 165 9.67 4.26 11.30
CA ILE A 165 9.64 3.14 12.27
C ILE A 165 10.73 3.26 13.33
N SER A 166 11.59 4.30 13.28
CA SER A 166 12.79 4.41 14.14
C SER A 166 12.46 4.49 15.61
N LYS A 167 11.34 5.12 15.97
CA LYS A 167 10.86 5.23 17.36
C LYS A 167 10.51 3.88 18.02
N TYR A 168 10.43 2.81 17.21
CA TYR A 168 10.10 1.47 17.70
C TYR A 168 11.28 0.50 17.74
N LYS A 169 12.52 0.98 17.58
CA LYS A 169 13.73 0.13 17.56
C LYS A 169 13.85 -0.74 18.83
N ASP A 170 13.44 -0.22 19.97
CA ASP A 170 13.52 -0.92 21.26
C ASP A 170 12.32 -1.85 21.52
N ARG A 171 11.29 -1.84 20.66
CA ARG A 171 10.18 -2.80 20.70
C ARG A 171 10.60 -4.18 20.19
N ASN A 172 11.56 -4.78 20.85
CA ASN A 172 11.94 -6.17 20.61
C ASN A 172 12.12 -6.89 21.94
N PRO A 173 11.02 -7.29 22.61
CA PRO A 173 11.07 -7.94 23.92
C PRO A 173 11.84 -9.27 23.89
N ASN A 174 11.97 -9.87 22.70
CA ASN A 174 12.67 -11.13 22.48
C ASN A 174 14.00 -10.89 21.75
N LYS A 175 14.75 -9.86 22.11
CA LYS A 175 16.12 -9.73 21.64
C LYS A 175 16.95 -10.82 22.33
N ASN A 176 16.89 -12.02 21.76
CA ASN A 176 17.76 -13.11 22.17
C ASN A 176 19.19 -12.62 22.03
N ILE A 177 19.81 -12.34 23.15
CA ILE A 177 21.25 -12.11 23.22
C ILE A 177 21.85 -13.44 22.82
N ARG A 178 22.42 -13.50 21.64
CA ARG A 178 23.13 -14.68 21.20
C ARG A 178 24.37 -14.80 22.06
N SER A 179 24.42 -15.83 22.87
CA SER A 179 25.59 -16.22 23.65
C SER A 179 26.27 -17.43 23.00
N CYS A 180 27.55 -17.58 23.24
CA CYS A 180 28.24 -18.83 22.93
C CYS A 180 27.76 -19.91 23.90
N PHE A 181 27.81 -21.19 23.47
CA PHE A 181 27.57 -22.29 24.36
C PHE A 181 28.64 -22.30 25.47
N SER A 182 28.21 -22.50 26.69
CA SER A 182 29.08 -22.71 27.83
C SER A 182 29.67 -24.14 27.79
N ASP A 183 30.78 -24.36 28.47
CA ASP A 183 31.39 -25.69 28.54
C ASP A 183 30.46 -26.79 29.10
N SER A 184 29.58 -26.38 30.06
CA SER A 184 28.57 -27.27 30.62
C SER A 184 27.48 -27.65 29.59
N GLU A 185 27.06 -26.72 28.73
CA GLU A 185 26.10 -26.98 27.64
C GLU A 185 26.74 -27.87 26.55
N ILE A 186 28.02 -27.65 26.23
CA ILE A 186 28.76 -28.48 25.29
C ILE A 186 28.91 -29.90 25.85
N ALA A 187 29.22 -30.06 27.14
CA ALA A 187 29.29 -31.36 27.79
C ALA A 187 27.94 -32.10 27.78
N MET A 188 26.84 -31.35 27.90
CA MET A 188 25.49 -31.95 27.77
C MET A 188 25.22 -32.43 26.35
N LEU A 189 25.58 -31.64 25.32
CA LEU A 189 25.45 -32.05 23.92
C LEU A 189 26.27 -33.36 23.65
N TRP A 190 27.46 -33.50 24.22
CA TRP A 190 28.25 -34.72 24.11
C TRP A 190 27.60 -35.92 24.75
N LYS A 191 26.89 -35.77 25.88
CA LYS A 191 26.11 -36.87 26.49
C LYS A 191 25.01 -37.40 25.58
N HIS A 192 24.48 -36.54 24.71
CA HIS A 192 23.41 -36.85 23.76
C HIS A 192 23.92 -36.96 22.30
N GLN A 193 25.19 -37.34 22.11
CA GLN A 193 25.84 -37.41 20.80
C GLN A 193 25.17 -38.39 19.79
N ASN A 194 24.30 -39.26 20.23
CA ASN A 194 23.55 -40.16 19.35
C ASN A 194 22.30 -39.48 18.73
N ASP A 195 21.92 -38.32 19.21
CA ASP A 195 20.85 -37.53 18.63
C ASP A 195 21.36 -36.73 17.41
N PRO A 196 20.73 -36.86 16.22
CA PRO A 196 21.16 -36.15 15.00
C PRO A 196 21.25 -34.64 15.14
N TYR A 197 20.37 -34.02 15.95
CA TYR A 197 20.39 -32.56 16.19
C TYR A 197 21.61 -32.19 17.04
N CYS A 198 21.91 -32.96 18.10
CA CYS A 198 23.08 -32.73 18.93
C CYS A 198 24.37 -32.90 18.13
N GLN A 199 24.46 -33.94 17.27
CA GLN A 199 25.57 -34.11 16.35
C GLN A 199 25.76 -32.92 15.43
N THR A 200 24.67 -32.42 14.82
CA THR A 200 24.73 -31.27 13.93
C THR A 200 25.24 -30.02 14.66
N VAL A 201 24.77 -29.77 15.88
CA VAL A 201 25.22 -28.63 16.69
C VAL A 201 26.69 -28.76 17.05
N LEU A 202 27.15 -29.96 17.50
CA LEU A 202 28.56 -30.21 17.78
C LEU A 202 29.43 -30.00 16.54
N MET A 203 29.02 -30.52 15.37
CA MET A 203 29.72 -30.25 14.11
C MET A 203 29.84 -28.75 13.81
N LEU A 204 28.78 -27.96 13.99
CA LEU A 204 28.82 -26.52 13.77
C LEU A 204 29.78 -25.82 14.74
N ILE A 205 29.78 -26.21 16.03
CA ILE A 205 30.68 -25.66 17.05
C ILE A 205 32.13 -25.90 16.69
N TYR A 206 32.51 -27.16 16.39
CA TYR A 206 33.90 -27.53 16.16
C TYR A 206 34.45 -27.16 14.78
N ASN A 207 33.60 -27.03 13.78
CA ASN A 207 34.02 -26.58 12.44
C ASN A 207 33.93 -25.05 12.24
N GLY A 208 33.51 -24.30 13.24
CA GLY A 208 33.37 -22.85 13.15
C GLY A 208 32.37 -22.38 12.08
N VAL A 209 31.44 -23.22 11.65
CA VAL A 209 30.45 -22.93 10.63
C VAL A 209 29.27 -22.20 11.27
N ARG A 210 28.80 -21.13 10.61
CA ARG A 210 27.63 -20.35 11.02
C ARG A 210 26.40 -20.68 10.20
#